data_cd8379ee73a9dda955b336f98007d6d3
#
_entry.id   cd8379ee73a9dda955b336f98007d6d3
#
_cell.length_a   1.000
_cell.length_b   1.000
_cell.length_c   1.000
_cell.angle_alpha   90.00
_cell.angle_beta   90.00
_cell.angle_gamma   90.00
#
_symmetry.space_group_name_H-M   'P 1'
#
loop_
_entity.id
_entity.type
_entity.pdbx_description
1 polymer ?
#
loop_
_entity_poly.entity_id
_entity_poly.type
_entity_poly.pdbx_seq_one_letter_code
_entity_poly.pdbx_strand_id
1 'polypeptide(L)'
;MTLNETEVSKLLPDIRTLVNKVVKKNLADGFLFSAGTDTQIIAYEAVKYKPDIPCLTLAFKHGQPKDTEYVKKMVELLHLKHETYQFGKEDVMKFYPKVVEALKKYDPMEIRNSLPVYIGLTLLKPKGIKTVFTGDALDELFGYPWQFHLTEEQFAVKQNEMWMEMGFSSFPMAESMGMQIKAPYRDPEFMAWAQTLPIKYKINMFNGVKYGKWILRKAYEDVIPSDIIWRPKAPLEAGTGTETLRTYFNDMIEDKEFNEKKAAIKAEDDVEIQDKEQLLYYEVFRKKFGKPKDVFPAVAGAVQCPKCKSHLVTKIQFCKVCGAYPI
;
A
#
# COMPACT_ATOMS: atom_id res chain seq x y z
N MET A 1 -27.16 0.57 -12.37
CA MET A 1 -27.34 1.06 -13.78
C MET A 1 -26.46 0.24 -14.69
N THR A 2 -27.03 -0.31 -15.75
CA THR A 2 -26.27 -1.02 -16.80
C THR A 2 -25.45 0.00 -17.59
N LEU A 3 -24.14 -0.24 -17.72
CA LEU A 3 -23.28 0.58 -18.57
C LEU A 3 -23.63 0.35 -20.06
N ASN A 4 -23.65 1.42 -20.84
CA ASN A 4 -23.75 1.33 -22.28
C ASN A 4 -22.36 0.93 -22.83
N GLU A 5 -22.27 -0.27 -23.45
CA GLU A 5 -21.00 -0.79 -23.99
C GLU A 5 -20.37 0.14 -25.02
N THR A 6 -21.19 0.81 -25.86
CA THR A 6 -20.71 1.80 -26.84
C THR A 6 -20.08 3.01 -26.15
N GLU A 7 -20.63 3.48 -25.02
CA GLU A 7 -20.08 4.58 -24.24
C GLU A 7 -18.74 4.17 -23.60
N VAL A 8 -18.67 2.98 -23.03
CA VAL A 8 -17.44 2.43 -22.46
C VAL A 8 -16.36 2.32 -23.53
N SER A 9 -16.64 1.69 -24.67
CA SER A 9 -15.67 1.48 -25.73
C SER A 9 -15.04 2.79 -26.25
N LYS A 10 -15.77 3.89 -26.24
CA LYS A 10 -15.26 5.21 -26.64
C LYS A 10 -14.25 5.78 -25.63
N LEU A 11 -14.35 5.40 -24.34
CA LEU A 11 -13.47 5.90 -23.29
C LEU A 11 -12.14 5.16 -23.22
N LEU A 12 -12.09 3.88 -23.64
CA LEU A 12 -10.92 3.03 -23.43
C LEU A 12 -9.62 3.57 -24.07
N PRO A 13 -9.62 4.10 -25.32
CA PRO A 13 -8.41 4.66 -25.93
C PRO A 13 -7.87 5.89 -25.18
N ASP A 14 -8.75 6.78 -24.73
CA ASP A 14 -8.37 7.98 -23.99
C ASP A 14 -7.76 7.62 -22.63
N ILE A 15 -8.33 6.61 -21.96
CA ILE A 15 -7.81 6.08 -20.69
C ILE A 15 -6.40 5.53 -20.89
N ARG A 16 -6.16 4.71 -21.92
CA ARG A 16 -4.82 4.18 -22.24
C ARG A 16 -3.84 5.31 -22.56
N THR A 17 -4.28 6.31 -23.31
CA THR A 17 -3.46 7.48 -23.65
C THR A 17 -3.05 8.23 -22.39
N LEU A 18 -3.99 8.47 -21.47
CA LEU A 18 -3.72 9.13 -20.19
C LEU A 18 -2.75 8.31 -19.32
N VAL A 19 -3.01 7.01 -19.15
CA VAL A 19 -2.14 6.13 -18.34
C VAL A 19 -0.74 6.06 -18.95
N ASN A 20 -0.62 5.87 -20.26
CA ASN A 20 0.67 5.89 -20.97
C ASN A 20 1.42 7.19 -20.73
N LYS A 21 0.74 8.34 -20.88
CA LYS A 21 1.31 9.66 -20.65
C LYS A 21 1.89 9.84 -19.25
N VAL A 22 1.10 9.46 -18.21
CA VAL A 22 1.56 9.64 -16.81
C VAL A 22 2.64 8.64 -16.43
N VAL A 23 2.64 7.42 -16.97
CA VAL A 23 3.72 6.46 -16.77
C VAL A 23 5.00 6.97 -17.44
N LYS A 24 4.93 7.45 -18.70
CA LYS A 24 6.07 8.04 -19.41
C LYS A 24 6.67 9.23 -18.67
N LYS A 25 5.83 10.14 -18.18
CA LYS A 25 6.26 11.32 -17.40
C LYS A 25 6.96 10.97 -16.10
N ASN A 26 6.58 9.86 -15.48
CA ASN A 26 7.05 9.40 -14.18
C ASN A 26 8.02 8.21 -14.27
N LEU A 27 8.72 7.99 -15.38
CA LEU A 27 9.64 6.86 -15.53
C LEU A 27 10.61 6.73 -14.36
N ALA A 28 10.81 5.48 -13.91
CA ALA A 28 11.67 5.13 -12.79
C ALA A 28 12.88 4.28 -13.22
N ASP A 29 13.86 4.15 -12.30
CA ASP A 29 15.06 3.32 -12.55
C ASP A 29 14.82 1.85 -12.20
N GLY A 30 13.90 1.57 -11.29
CA GLY A 30 13.50 0.23 -10.86
C GLY A 30 12.04 0.15 -10.50
N PHE A 31 11.54 -1.06 -10.21
CA PHE A 31 10.13 -1.31 -9.96
C PHE A 31 9.92 -2.31 -8.82
N LEU A 32 9.14 -1.96 -7.80
CA LEU A 32 8.56 -2.91 -6.85
C LEU A 32 7.29 -3.49 -7.46
N PHE A 33 7.39 -4.70 -7.97
CA PHE A 33 6.40 -5.33 -8.80
C PHE A 33 5.65 -6.45 -8.07
N SER A 34 4.33 -6.33 -7.92
CA SER A 34 3.47 -7.32 -7.26
C SER A 34 2.53 -8.08 -8.22
N ALA A 35 2.50 -7.69 -9.49
CA ALA A 35 1.48 -8.14 -10.43
C ALA A 35 0.03 -7.95 -9.92
N GLY A 36 -0.21 -7.00 -9.00
CA GLY A 36 -1.54 -6.43 -8.76
C GLY A 36 -1.98 -5.59 -9.95
N THR A 37 -3.27 -5.37 -10.14
CA THR A 37 -3.79 -4.57 -11.28
C THR A 37 -3.01 -3.28 -11.49
N ASP A 38 -2.64 -2.61 -10.40
CA ASP A 38 -1.94 -1.33 -10.38
C ASP A 38 -0.56 -1.44 -11.02
N THR A 39 0.21 -2.42 -10.58
CA THR A 39 1.57 -2.66 -11.08
C THR A 39 1.59 -3.36 -12.44
N GLN A 40 0.57 -4.17 -12.78
CA GLN A 40 0.43 -4.78 -14.12
C GLN A 40 0.33 -3.70 -15.21
N ILE A 41 -0.57 -2.73 -15.01
CA ILE A 41 -0.81 -1.65 -15.96
C ILE A 41 0.42 -0.75 -16.07
N ILE A 42 1.06 -0.39 -14.95
CA ILE A 42 2.32 0.37 -14.99
C ILE A 42 3.40 -0.41 -15.75
N ALA A 43 3.57 -1.72 -15.49
CA ALA A 43 4.56 -2.55 -16.17
C ALA A 43 4.33 -2.58 -17.68
N TYR A 44 3.06 -2.83 -18.11
CA TYR A 44 2.69 -2.85 -19.52
C TYR A 44 3.04 -1.53 -20.24
N GLU A 45 2.82 -0.39 -19.60
CA GLU A 45 3.14 0.90 -20.18
C GLU A 45 4.63 1.25 -20.09
N ALA A 46 5.30 0.90 -18.98
CA ALA A 46 6.70 1.25 -18.73
C ALA A 46 7.68 0.52 -19.68
N VAL A 47 7.43 -0.76 -20.00
CA VAL A 47 8.31 -1.53 -20.89
C VAL A 47 8.38 -0.97 -22.30
N LYS A 48 7.41 -0.19 -22.74
CA LYS A 48 7.42 0.52 -24.02
C LYS A 48 8.55 1.56 -24.10
N TYR A 49 9.01 2.06 -22.95
CA TYR A 49 10.04 3.11 -22.83
C TYR A 49 11.33 2.59 -22.20
N LYS A 50 11.23 1.60 -21.34
CA LYS A 50 12.35 1.01 -20.58
C LYS A 50 12.16 -0.52 -20.47
N PRO A 51 12.40 -1.26 -21.58
CA PRO A 51 12.12 -2.69 -21.65
C PRO A 51 12.95 -3.53 -20.66
N ASP A 52 14.10 -3.01 -20.23
CA ASP A 52 15.04 -3.67 -19.31
C ASP A 52 14.94 -3.14 -17.88
N ILE A 53 13.85 -2.44 -17.52
CA ILE A 53 13.66 -1.93 -16.16
C ILE A 53 13.74 -3.07 -15.12
N PRO A 54 14.63 -2.97 -14.11
CA PRO A 54 14.73 -4.00 -13.08
C PRO A 54 13.47 -4.05 -12.23
N CYS A 55 12.79 -5.19 -12.23
CA CYS A 55 11.60 -5.46 -11.44
C CYS A 55 11.95 -6.37 -10.27
N LEU A 56 11.48 -6.03 -9.07
CA LEU A 56 11.71 -6.82 -7.86
C LEU A 56 10.38 -7.15 -7.17
N THR A 57 10.15 -8.42 -6.92
CA THR A 57 9.04 -8.91 -6.10
C THR A 57 9.54 -9.42 -4.77
N LEU A 58 8.81 -9.12 -3.69
CA LEU A 58 9.10 -9.56 -2.33
C LEU A 58 8.11 -10.68 -1.94
N ALA A 59 8.62 -11.79 -1.42
CA ALA A 59 7.82 -12.91 -0.95
C ALA A 59 8.33 -13.40 0.41
N PHE A 60 7.44 -13.55 1.39
CA PHE A 60 7.81 -14.05 2.70
C PHE A 60 7.92 -15.58 2.70
N LYS A 61 9.08 -16.13 3.06
CA LYS A 61 9.40 -17.57 3.02
C LYS A 61 8.45 -18.44 3.86
N HIS A 62 7.90 -17.89 4.94
CA HIS A 62 7.07 -18.61 5.91
C HIS A 62 5.57 -18.29 5.76
N GLY A 63 5.19 -17.62 4.67
CA GLY A 63 3.81 -17.31 4.30
C GLY A 63 3.37 -18.02 3.03
N GLN A 64 2.21 -17.64 2.54
CA GLN A 64 1.67 -18.10 1.26
C GLN A 64 1.48 -16.90 0.32
N PRO A 65 2.55 -16.44 -0.35
CA PRO A 65 2.49 -15.25 -1.19
C PRO A 65 1.62 -15.48 -2.44
N LYS A 66 0.42 -14.91 -2.43
CA LYS A 66 -0.59 -15.08 -3.50
C LYS A 66 -0.20 -14.40 -4.82
N ASP A 67 0.76 -13.49 -4.79
CA ASP A 67 1.19 -12.77 -6.00
C ASP A 67 2.09 -13.59 -6.92
N THR A 68 2.77 -14.61 -6.41
CA THR A 68 3.86 -15.32 -7.10
C THR A 68 3.45 -15.88 -8.47
N GLU A 69 2.27 -16.47 -8.59
CA GLU A 69 1.80 -17.05 -9.86
C GLU A 69 1.52 -15.96 -10.90
N TYR A 70 0.87 -14.87 -10.49
CA TYR A 70 0.57 -13.74 -11.38
C TYR A 70 1.83 -13.00 -11.82
N VAL A 71 2.82 -12.90 -10.91
CA VAL A 71 4.14 -12.34 -11.24
C VAL A 71 4.79 -13.15 -12.36
N LYS A 72 4.83 -14.48 -12.26
CA LYS A 72 5.39 -15.35 -13.32
C LYS A 72 4.73 -15.10 -14.66
N LYS A 73 3.39 -15.12 -14.72
CA LYS A 73 2.62 -14.88 -15.94
C LYS A 73 2.93 -13.52 -16.57
N MET A 74 3.01 -12.46 -15.75
CA MET A 74 3.32 -11.11 -16.25
C MET A 74 4.77 -10.96 -16.68
N VAL A 75 5.71 -11.62 -16.00
CA VAL A 75 7.13 -11.65 -16.38
C VAL A 75 7.29 -12.30 -17.75
N GLU A 76 6.60 -13.43 -18.00
CA GLU A 76 6.60 -14.11 -19.30
C GLU A 76 5.93 -13.26 -20.39
N LEU A 77 4.76 -12.67 -20.09
CA LEU A 77 4.00 -11.85 -21.04
C LEU A 77 4.78 -10.62 -21.51
N LEU A 78 5.46 -9.93 -20.61
CA LEU A 78 6.13 -8.64 -20.88
C LEU A 78 7.66 -8.77 -21.00
N HIS A 79 8.21 -9.98 -20.88
CA HIS A 79 9.65 -10.25 -20.88
C HIS A 79 10.41 -9.38 -19.86
N LEU A 80 9.85 -9.25 -18.64
CA LEU A 80 10.41 -8.35 -17.61
C LEU A 80 11.77 -8.85 -17.12
N LYS A 81 12.71 -7.91 -16.94
CA LYS A 81 13.94 -8.16 -16.18
C LYS A 81 13.61 -8.24 -14.70
N HIS A 82 13.32 -9.44 -14.23
CA HIS A 82 12.66 -9.67 -12.93
C HIS A 82 13.49 -10.55 -11.99
N GLU A 83 13.41 -10.21 -10.69
CA GLU A 83 13.95 -10.98 -9.58
C GLU A 83 12.89 -11.14 -8.49
N THR A 84 12.76 -12.32 -7.90
CA THR A 84 11.96 -12.52 -6.69
C THR A 84 12.92 -12.69 -5.51
N TYR A 85 12.83 -11.81 -4.51
CA TYR A 85 13.55 -11.97 -3.26
C TYR A 85 12.65 -12.60 -2.19
N GLN A 86 13.06 -13.76 -1.71
CA GLN A 86 12.40 -14.44 -0.61
C GLN A 86 13.04 -14.02 0.72
N PHE A 87 12.33 -13.20 1.50
CA PHE A 87 12.81 -12.76 2.80
C PHE A 87 12.30 -13.65 3.94
N GLY A 88 13.11 -13.79 4.98
CA GLY A 88 12.82 -14.63 6.14
C GLY A 88 12.58 -13.84 7.43
N LYS A 89 12.42 -14.58 8.54
CA LYS A 89 12.26 -13.99 9.88
C LYS A 89 13.45 -13.11 10.29
N GLU A 90 14.66 -13.46 9.84
CA GLU A 90 15.88 -12.69 10.08
C GLU A 90 15.82 -11.29 9.44
N ASP A 91 15.34 -11.23 8.19
CA ASP A 91 15.11 -9.96 7.51
C ASP A 91 14.04 -9.13 8.23
N VAL A 92 12.95 -9.78 8.67
CA VAL A 92 11.90 -9.14 9.45
C VAL A 92 12.49 -8.50 10.71
N MET A 93 13.24 -9.25 11.52
CA MET A 93 13.85 -8.75 12.76
C MET A 93 14.87 -7.65 12.52
N LYS A 94 15.58 -7.70 11.41
CA LYS A 94 16.56 -6.68 11.01
C LYS A 94 15.91 -5.37 10.58
N PHE A 95 14.77 -5.44 9.90
CA PHE A 95 14.21 -4.29 9.18
C PHE A 95 12.98 -3.67 9.83
N TYR A 96 12.16 -4.40 10.64
CA TYR A 96 11.01 -3.77 11.29
C TYR A 96 11.37 -2.53 12.14
N PRO A 97 12.50 -2.50 12.89
CA PRO A 97 12.84 -1.31 13.65
C PRO A 97 13.11 -0.11 12.73
N LYS A 98 13.73 -0.34 11.58
CA LYS A 98 14.00 0.71 10.60
C LYS A 98 12.73 1.23 9.92
N VAL A 99 11.75 0.36 9.70
CA VAL A 99 10.42 0.76 9.21
C VAL A 99 9.72 1.65 10.22
N VAL A 100 9.69 1.25 11.50
CA VAL A 100 9.14 2.07 12.60
C VAL A 100 9.83 3.44 12.66
N GLU A 101 11.16 3.46 12.55
CA GLU A 101 11.93 4.72 12.55
C GLU A 101 11.62 5.59 11.33
N ALA A 102 11.57 5.02 10.14
CA ALA A 102 11.31 5.77 8.91
C ALA A 102 9.89 6.37 8.88
N LEU A 103 8.90 5.64 9.41
CA LEU A 103 7.51 6.05 9.39
C LEU A 103 7.10 6.88 10.60
N LYS A 104 7.82 6.82 11.71
CA LYS A 104 7.43 7.36 13.03
C LYS A 104 6.05 6.84 13.46
N LYS A 105 5.81 5.54 13.27
CA LYS A 105 4.55 4.84 13.55
C LYS A 105 4.84 3.51 14.22
N TYR A 106 3.82 2.99 14.93
CA TYR A 106 3.82 1.63 15.47
C TYR A 106 2.46 0.93 15.30
N ASP A 107 1.74 1.32 14.24
CA ASP A 107 0.54 0.63 13.75
C ASP A 107 0.95 -0.73 13.16
N PRO A 108 0.45 -1.86 13.71
CA PRO A 108 0.86 -3.19 13.27
C PRO A 108 0.59 -3.46 11.79
N MET A 109 -0.58 -3.06 11.29
CA MET A 109 -0.95 -3.30 9.89
C MET A 109 -0.05 -2.49 8.95
N GLU A 110 0.20 -1.23 9.29
CA GLU A 110 1.05 -0.33 8.49
C GLU A 110 2.50 -0.85 8.44
N ILE A 111 3.05 -1.32 9.56
CA ILE A 111 4.42 -1.84 9.61
C ILE A 111 4.54 -3.14 8.80
N ARG A 112 3.58 -4.10 8.93
CA ARG A 112 3.58 -5.33 8.14
C ARG A 112 3.52 -5.06 6.63
N ASN A 113 2.67 -4.12 6.21
CA ASN A 113 2.55 -3.72 4.81
C ASN A 113 3.80 -3.00 4.29
N SER A 114 4.44 -2.22 5.14
CA SER A 114 5.62 -1.42 4.78
C SER A 114 6.92 -2.24 4.74
N LEU A 115 6.98 -3.34 5.48
CA LEU A 115 8.20 -4.15 5.62
C LEU A 115 8.73 -4.69 4.27
N PRO A 116 7.93 -5.35 3.41
CA PRO A 116 8.42 -5.79 2.10
C PRO A 116 8.85 -4.63 1.21
N VAL A 117 8.15 -3.49 1.26
CA VAL A 117 8.54 -2.29 0.51
C VAL A 117 9.90 -1.78 0.96
N TYR A 118 10.13 -1.69 2.28
CA TYR A 118 11.41 -1.26 2.85
C TYR A 118 12.55 -2.20 2.47
N ILE A 119 12.34 -3.52 2.57
CA ILE A 119 13.31 -4.53 2.16
C ILE A 119 13.63 -4.37 0.67
N GLY A 120 12.62 -4.22 -0.18
CA GLY A 120 12.80 -4.03 -1.61
C GLY A 120 13.62 -2.80 -1.96
N LEU A 121 13.35 -1.65 -1.34
CA LEU A 121 14.15 -0.43 -1.50
C LEU A 121 15.60 -0.65 -1.06
N THR A 122 15.82 -1.35 0.06
CA THR A 122 17.16 -1.68 0.56
C THR A 122 17.95 -2.55 -0.42
N LEU A 123 17.29 -3.45 -1.16
CA LEU A 123 17.92 -4.31 -2.16
C LEU A 123 18.18 -3.59 -3.50
N LEU A 124 17.33 -2.64 -3.86
CA LEU A 124 17.47 -1.87 -5.11
C LEU A 124 18.53 -0.78 -5.00
N LYS A 125 18.70 -0.14 -3.85
CA LYS A 125 19.66 0.94 -3.63
C LYS A 125 21.11 0.61 -4.04
N PRO A 126 21.73 -0.51 -3.61
CA PRO A 126 23.10 -0.85 -3.98
C PRO A 126 23.27 -1.18 -5.47
N LYS A 127 22.18 -1.43 -6.20
CA LYS A 127 22.17 -1.61 -7.66
C LYS A 127 22.21 -0.26 -8.42
N GLY A 128 22.39 0.87 -7.72
CA GLY A 128 22.42 2.22 -8.31
C GLY A 128 21.06 2.80 -8.66
N ILE A 129 19.97 2.14 -8.25
CA ILE A 129 18.59 2.57 -8.50
C ILE A 129 18.24 3.72 -7.54
N LYS A 130 17.89 4.88 -8.10
CA LYS A 130 17.53 6.09 -7.34
C LYS A 130 16.02 6.34 -7.30
N THR A 131 15.31 5.92 -8.32
CA THR A 131 13.88 6.12 -8.44
C THR A 131 13.18 4.76 -8.62
N VAL A 132 12.04 4.55 -7.93
CA VAL A 132 11.35 3.26 -7.91
C VAL A 132 9.87 3.43 -8.17
N PHE A 133 9.32 2.67 -9.11
CA PHE A 133 7.89 2.60 -9.33
C PHE A 133 7.17 1.88 -8.19
N THR A 134 6.00 2.42 -7.82
CA THR A 134 4.98 1.77 -6.99
C THR A 134 3.59 1.95 -7.60
N GLY A 135 2.63 1.11 -7.20
CA GLY A 135 1.22 1.20 -7.62
C GLY A 135 0.36 2.10 -6.72
N ASP A 136 0.96 2.96 -5.92
CA ASP A 136 0.27 3.80 -4.94
C ASP A 136 -0.80 4.71 -5.58
N ALA A 137 -1.86 4.97 -4.84
CA ALA A 137 -3.00 5.83 -5.13
C ALA A 137 -4.15 5.19 -5.92
N LEU A 138 -3.97 4.10 -6.63
CA LEU A 138 -5.03 3.59 -7.48
C LEU A 138 -6.25 3.06 -6.70
N ASP A 139 -6.03 2.39 -5.57
CA ASP A 139 -7.12 1.93 -4.71
C ASP A 139 -7.89 3.10 -4.09
N GLU A 140 -7.20 4.15 -3.66
CA GLU A 140 -7.80 5.36 -3.09
C GLU A 140 -8.65 6.12 -4.13
N LEU A 141 -8.25 6.08 -5.38
CA LEU A 141 -8.97 6.75 -6.47
C LEU A 141 -10.16 5.93 -7.00
N PHE A 142 -10.10 4.59 -6.95
CA PHE A 142 -11.07 3.70 -7.57
C PHE A 142 -11.88 2.86 -6.59
N GLY A 143 -11.57 2.89 -5.31
CA GLY A 143 -12.29 2.20 -4.25
C GLY A 143 -11.74 0.81 -3.91
N TYR A 144 -11.78 0.52 -2.63
CA TYR A 144 -11.43 -0.76 -2.02
C TYR A 144 -12.61 -1.74 -1.99
N PRO A 145 -12.38 -3.05 -1.92
CA PRO A 145 -13.48 -4.04 -1.84
C PRO A 145 -14.47 -3.79 -0.70
N TRP A 146 -14.01 -3.30 0.44
CA TRP A 146 -14.88 -2.99 1.57
C TRP A 146 -15.88 -1.85 1.29
N GLN A 147 -15.64 -1.03 0.26
CA GLN A 147 -16.54 0.05 -0.16
C GLN A 147 -17.64 -0.41 -1.14
N PHE A 148 -17.57 -1.65 -1.63
CA PHE A 148 -18.48 -2.13 -2.68
C PHE A 148 -19.96 -2.24 -2.25
N HIS A 149 -20.25 -2.21 -0.96
CA HIS A 149 -21.60 -2.21 -0.42
C HIS A 149 -22.19 -0.81 -0.17
N LEU A 150 -21.36 0.24 -0.30
CA LEU A 150 -21.79 1.62 -0.08
C LEU A 150 -22.72 2.11 -1.19
N THR A 151 -23.65 3.03 -0.85
CA THR A 151 -24.38 3.80 -1.86
C THR A 151 -23.45 4.77 -2.59
N GLU A 152 -23.90 5.35 -3.70
CA GLU A 152 -23.09 6.32 -4.46
C GLU A 152 -22.70 7.53 -3.59
N GLU A 153 -23.63 8.04 -2.78
CA GLU A 153 -23.41 9.17 -1.88
C GLU A 153 -22.40 8.82 -0.77
N GLN A 154 -22.59 7.65 -0.13
CA GLN A 154 -21.68 7.18 0.90
C GLN A 154 -20.27 6.95 0.34
N PHE A 155 -20.17 6.38 -0.86
CA PHE A 155 -18.89 6.17 -1.54
C PHE A 155 -18.19 7.49 -1.85
N ALA A 156 -18.93 8.49 -2.39
CA ALA A 156 -18.37 9.82 -2.68
C ALA A 156 -17.82 10.50 -1.43
N VAL A 157 -18.55 10.43 -0.30
CA VAL A 157 -18.08 10.97 0.98
C VAL A 157 -16.80 10.28 1.43
N LYS A 158 -16.78 8.93 1.42
CA LYS A 158 -15.60 8.15 1.85
C LYS A 158 -14.39 8.37 0.92
N GLN A 159 -14.59 8.49 -0.38
CA GLN A 159 -13.52 8.84 -1.30
C GLN A 159 -12.93 10.22 -1.02
N ASN A 160 -13.75 11.23 -0.79
CA ASN A 160 -13.27 12.56 -0.47
C ASN A 160 -12.45 12.59 0.82
N GLU A 161 -12.89 11.88 1.87
CA GLU A 161 -12.12 11.71 3.11
C GLU A 161 -10.75 11.10 2.81
N MET A 162 -10.71 10.02 2.03
CA MET A 162 -9.46 9.34 1.67
C MET A 162 -8.53 10.23 0.84
N TRP A 163 -9.06 11.01 -0.10
CA TRP A 163 -8.24 11.89 -0.94
C TRP A 163 -7.59 13.02 -0.14
N MET A 164 -8.32 13.57 0.85
CA MET A 164 -7.77 14.61 1.74
C MET A 164 -6.67 14.08 2.66
N GLU A 165 -6.72 12.80 3.01
CA GLU A 165 -5.79 12.14 3.94
C GLU A 165 -4.75 11.23 3.24
N MET A 166 -4.71 11.28 1.89
CA MET A 166 -3.88 10.40 1.08
C MET A 166 -2.39 10.56 1.42
N GLY A 167 -1.80 9.48 1.91
CA GLY A 167 -0.38 9.39 2.23
C GLY A 167 0.09 7.95 2.12
N PHE A 168 1.28 7.75 1.57
CA PHE A 168 1.83 6.42 1.29
C PHE A 168 3.17 6.25 1.98
N SER A 169 3.33 5.17 2.72
CA SER A 169 4.54 4.85 3.48
C SER A 169 5.77 4.62 2.60
N SER A 170 5.57 4.27 1.34
CA SER A 170 6.65 4.13 0.35
C SER A 170 7.50 5.40 0.23
N PHE A 171 6.89 6.59 0.29
CA PHE A 171 7.59 7.88 0.14
C PHE A 171 8.57 8.17 1.28
N PRO A 172 8.16 8.27 2.56
CA PRO A 172 9.11 8.54 3.65
C PRO A 172 10.15 7.43 3.80
N MET A 173 9.83 6.18 3.48
CA MET A 173 10.82 5.09 3.48
C MET A 173 11.88 5.29 2.40
N ALA A 174 11.50 5.62 1.16
CA ALA A 174 12.45 5.91 0.09
C ALA A 174 13.31 7.14 0.42
N GLU A 175 12.68 8.22 0.90
CA GLU A 175 13.36 9.45 1.32
C GLU A 175 14.41 9.17 2.41
N SER A 176 14.11 8.34 3.40
CA SER A 176 15.05 7.93 4.45
C SER A 176 16.29 7.23 3.92
N MET A 177 16.22 6.71 2.69
CA MET A 177 17.32 6.04 1.99
C MET A 177 17.96 6.92 0.90
N GLY A 178 17.53 8.17 0.71
CA GLY A 178 17.96 9.04 -0.39
C GLY A 178 17.48 8.57 -1.76
N MET A 179 16.35 7.85 -1.80
CA MET A 179 15.65 7.39 -3.00
C MET A 179 14.34 8.15 -3.20
N GLN A 180 13.72 8.01 -4.36
CA GLN A 180 12.42 8.62 -4.68
C GLN A 180 11.44 7.57 -5.19
N ILE A 181 10.19 7.70 -4.79
CA ILE A 181 9.07 6.94 -5.36
C ILE A 181 8.52 7.67 -6.58
N LYS A 182 8.26 6.90 -7.63
CA LYS A 182 7.49 7.28 -8.81
C LYS A 182 6.17 6.53 -8.78
N ALA A 183 5.09 7.25 -8.50
CA ALA A 183 3.72 6.71 -8.44
C ALA A 183 2.87 7.39 -9.54
N PRO A 184 2.77 6.82 -10.76
CA PRO A 184 2.10 7.44 -11.90
C PRO A 184 0.65 7.84 -11.61
N TYR A 185 -0.06 7.09 -10.78
CA TYR A 185 -1.45 7.39 -10.42
C TYR A 185 -1.61 8.59 -9.48
N ARG A 186 -0.50 9.08 -8.88
CA ARG A 186 -0.45 10.36 -8.15
C ARG A 186 -0.16 11.56 -9.05
N ASP A 187 0.04 11.35 -10.35
CA ASP A 187 0.16 12.50 -11.26
C ASP A 187 -1.13 13.36 -11.20
N PRO A 188 -1.01 14.68 -11.04
CA PRO A 188 -2.16 15.56 -10.88
C PRO A 188 -3.20 15.43 -12.00
N GLU A 189 -2.76 15.17 -13.24
CA GLU A 189 -3.67 14.99 -14.38
C GLU A 189 -4.48 13.70 -14.25
N PHE A 190 -3.84 12.58 -13.85
CA PHE A 190 -4.53 11.32 -13.62
C PHE A 190 -5.47 11.41 -12.43
N MET A 191 -5.03 12.04 -11.33
CA MET A 191 -5.87 12.24 -10.14
C MET A 191 -7.11 13.06 -10.47
N ALA A 192 -6.95 14.20 -11.16
CA ALA A 192 -8.07 15.05 -11.55
C ALA A 192 -9.10 14.29 -12.40
N TRP A 193 -8.63 13.51 -13.39
CA TRP A 193 -9.50 12.65 -14.20
C TRP A 193 -10.21 11.60 -13.35
N ALA A 194 -9.48 10.86 -12.52
CA ALA A 194 -10.05 9.82 -11.68
C ALA A 194 -11.08 10.34 -10.67
N GLN A 195 -10.88 11.55 -10.16
CA GLN A 195 -11.82 12.19 -9.22
C GLN A 195 -13.15 12.54 -9.88
N THR A 196 -13.15 12.94 -11.15
CA THR A 196 -14.39 13.27 -11.89
C THR A 196 -15.12 12.04 -12.42
N LEU A 197 -14.50 10.86 -12.38
CA LEU A 197 -15.07 9.65 -12.96
C LEU A 197 -16.25 9.12 -12.11
N PRO A 198 -17.45 8.91 -12.72
CA PRO A 198 -18.59 8.31 -12.01
C PRO A 198 -18.29 6.94 -11.41
N ILE A 199 -18.88 6.63 -10.25
CA ILE A 199 -18.66 5.37 -9.51
C ILE A 199 -18.87 4.13 -10.38
N LYS A 200 -19.85 4.14 -11.29
CA LYS A 200 -20.15 3.03 -12.21
C LYS A 200 -18.97 2.59 -13.07
N TYR A 201 -18.00 3.47 -13.33
CA TYR A 201 -16.76 3.16 -14.04
C TYR A 201 -15.63 2.73 -13.09
N LYS A 202 -15.71 3.12 -11.83
CA LYS A 202 -14.75 2.73 -10.80
C LYS A 202 -15.02 1.32 -10.28
N ILE A 203 -16.29 1.04 -9.95
CA ILE A 203 -16.73 -0.24 -9.37
C ILE A 203 -17.90 -0.78 -10.20
N ASN A 204 -17.74 -1.98 -10.77
CA ASN A 204 -18.81 -2.61 -11.55
C ASN A 204 -18.64 -4.13 -11.60
N MET A 205 -19.63 -4.80 -12.19
CA MET A 205 -19.68 -6.26 -12.35
C MET A 205 -18.87 -6.72 -13.57
N PHE A 206 -18.19 -7.84 -13.43
CA PHE A 206 -17.62 -8.62 -14.51
C PHE A 206 -17.82 -10.10 -14.19
N ASN A 207 -18.49 -10.84 -15.09
CA ASN A 207 -18.81 -12.26 -14.92
C ASN A 207 -19.43 -12.61 -13.55
N GLY A 208 -20.38 -11.79 -13.07
CA GLY A 208 -21.07 -12.00 -11.80
C GLY A 208 -20.31 -11.59 -10.54
N VAL A 209 -19.08 -11.08 -10.68
CA VAL A 209 -18.25 -10.61 -9.57
C VAL A 209 -18.09 -9.09 -9.64
N LYS A 210 -18.12 -8.41 -8.48
CA LYS A 210 -17.91 -6.96 -8.38
C LYS A 210 -16.43 -6.64 -8.25
N TYR A 211 -15.94 -5.75 -9.11
CA TYR A 211 -14.53 -5.34 -9.14
C TYR A 211 -14.36 -3.82 -8.99
N GLY A 212 -13.38 -3.40 -8.23
CA GLY A 212 -12.83 -2.05 -8.30
C GLY A 212 -11.89 -1.88 -9.50
N LYS A 213 -11.56 -0.62 -9.83
CA LYS A 213 -10.72 -0.27 -10.99
C LYS A 213 -11.30 -0.79 -12.31
N TRP A 214 -12.63 -0.94 -12.36
CA TRP A 214 -13.31 -1.67 -13.41
C TRP A 214 -12.98 -1.15 -14.81
N ILE A 215 -13.06 0.17 -15.03
CA ILE A 215 -12.79 0.76 -16.35
C ILE A 215 -11.33 0.61 -16.79
N LEU A 216 -10.38 0.62 -15.83
CA LEU A 216 -8.97 0.36 -16.13
C LEU A 216 -8.75 -1.09 -16.53
N ARG A 217 -9.37 -2.04 -15.84
CA ARG A 217 -9.32 -3.45 -16.24
C ARG A 217 -9.88 -3.64 -17.65
N LYS A 218 -11.03 -3.01 -17.95
CA LYS A 218 -11.62 -3.00 -19.31
C LYS A 218 -10.68 -2.38 -20.33
N ALA A 219 -9.97 -1.33 -19.97
CA ALA A 219 -9.04 -0.67 -20.90
C ALA A 219 -7.81 -1.54 -21.26
N TYR A 220 -7.50 -2.58 -20.49
CA TYR A 220 -6.32 -3.42 -20.70
C TYR A 220 -6.63 -4.91 -20.90
N GLU A 221 -7.92 -5.33 -20.96
CA GLU A 221 -8.31 -6.74 -21.05
C GLU A 221 -7.99 -7.41 -22.38
N ASP A 222 -7.71 -6.65 -23.43
CA ASP A 222 -7.29 -7.17 -24.74
C ASP A 222 -5.77 -7.37 -24.86
N VAL A 223 -4.99 -6.80 -23.92
CA VAL A 223 -3.51 -6.85 -23.92
C VAL A 223 -2.92 -7.53 -22.69
N ILE A 224 -3.68 -7.66 -21.62
CA ILE A 224 -3.34 -8.44 -20.43
C ILE A 224 -4.37 -9.57 -20.31
N PRO A 225 -3.97 -10.85 -20.25
CA PRO A 225 -4.88 -11.99 -20.16
C PRO A 225 -5.94 -11.83 -19.06
N SER A 226 -7.16 -12.29 -19.36
CA SER A 226 -8.33 -12.08 -18.50
C SER A 226 -8.15 -12.62 -17.07
N ASP A 227 -7.52 -13.79 -16.93
CA ASP A 227 -7.21 -14.42 -15.63
C ASP A 227 -6.21 -13.59 -14.79
N ILE A 228 -5.45 -12.71 -15.43
CA ILE A 228 -4.50 -11.80 -14.76
C ILE A 228 -5.15 -10.45 -14.46
N ILE A 229 -5.73 -9.78 -15.47
CA ILE A 229 -6.27 -8.43 -15.29
C ILE A 229 -7.52 -8.43 -14.39
N TRP A 230 -8.34 -9.49 -14.42
CA TRP A 230 -9.53 -9.66 -13.60
C TRP A 230 -9.27 -10.45 -12.30
N ARG A 231 -8.01 -10.63 -11.89
CA ARG A 231 -7.72 -11.24 -10.59
C ARG A 231 -8.40 -10.47 -9.45
N PRO A 232 -8.91 -11.18 -8.40
CA PRO A 232 -9.43 -10.52 -7.20
C PRO A 232 -8.34 -9.68 -6.51
N LYS A 233 -8.73 -8.55 -5.91
CA LYS A 233 -7.82 -7.73 -5.10
C LYS A 233 -7.37 -8.53 -3.87
N ALA A 234 -6.07 -8.69 -3.71
CA ALA A 234 -5.44 -9.16 -2.49
C ALA A 234 -4.81 -7.98 -1.74
N PRO A 235 -4.96 -7.89 -0.40
CA PRO A 235 -4.15 -6.98 0.41
C PRO A 235 -2.65 -7.26 0.22
N LEU A 236 -1.79 -6.26 0.44
CA LEU A 236 -0.35 -6.40 0.25
C LEU A 236 0.23 -7.53 1.11
N GLU A 237 -0.21 -7.65 2.37
CA GLU A 237 0.21 -8.72 3.28
C GLU A 237 -0.17 -10.13 2.79
N ALA A 238 -1.32 -10.29 2.15
CA ALA A 238 -1.69 -11.58 1.52
C ALA A 238 -0.92 -11.82 0.22
N GLY A 239 -0.67 -10.78 -0.56
CA GLY A 239 0.14 -10.84 -1.78
C GLY A 239 1.57 -11.30 -1.50
N THR A 240 2.20 -10.74 -0.49
CA THR A 240 3.57 -11.03 -0.06
C THR A 240 3.70 -12.21 0.91
N GLY A 241 2.59 -12.64 1.55
CA GLY A 241 2.57 -13.68 2.58
C GLY A 241 2.91 -13.17 3.99
N THR A 242 2.98 -11.86 4.21
CA THR A 242 3.31 -11.28 5.53
C THR A 242 2.15 -11.29 6.53
N GLU A 243 0.97 -11.75 6.15
CA GLU A 243 -0.18 -11.93 7.04
C GLU A 243 0.13 -12.84 8.25
N THR A 244 1.07 -13.79 8.09
CA THR A 244 1.50 -14.72 9.15
C THR A 244 2.43 -14.10 10.18
N LEU A 245 2.95 -12.88 9.93
CA LEU A 245 3.87 -12.19 10.85
C LEU A 245 3.22 -11.85 12.19
N ARG A 246 1.92 -11.59 12.22
CA ARG A 246 1.19 -11.34 13.47
C ARG A 246 1.34 -12.51 14.44
N THR A 247 1.12 -13.75 13.96
CA THR A 247 1.30 -14.95 14.77
C THR A 247 2.75 -15.09 15.20
N TYR A 248 3.70 -14.91 14.26
CA TYR A 248 5.13 -14.98 14.56
C TYR A 248 5.55 -14.03 15.69
N PHE A 249 5.12 -12.76 15.65
CA PHE A 249 5.45 -11.82 16.73
C PHE A 249 4.75 -12.13 18.04
N ASN A 250 3.51 -12.65 18.00
CA ASN A 250 2.80 -13.05 19.18
C ASN A 250 3.48 -14.24 19.91
N ASP A 251 4.10 -15.14 19.15
CA ASP A 251 4.81 -16.29 19.71
C ASP A 251 6.17 -15.95 20.34
N MET A 252 6.69 -14.73 20.09
CA MET A 252 8.00 -14.30 20.58
C MET A 252 8.00 -13.83 22.03
N ILE A 253 6.85 -13.46 22.58
CA ILE A 253 6.72 -12.86 23.91
C ILE A 253 5.77 -13.71 24.75
N GLU A 254 6.19 -14.08 25.95
CA GLU A 254 5.34 -14.77 26.90
C GLU A 254 4.20 -13.85 27.40
N ASP A 255 3.02 -14.42 27.69
CA ASP A 255 1.84 -13.66 28.14
C ASP A 255 2.13 -12.87 29.42
N LYS A 256 2.89 -13.43 30.34
CA LYS A 256 3.28 -12.76 31.58
C LYS A 256 4.11 -11.51 31.29
N GLU A 257 5.15 -11.65 30.47
CA GLU A 257 6.02 -10.54 30.07
C GLU A 257 5.22 -9.45 29.35
N PHE A 258 4.34 -9.85 28.41
CA PHE A 258 3.47 -8.91 27.70
C PHE A 258 2.60 -8.11 28.66
N ASN A 259 1.93 -8.77 29.62
CA ASN A 259 1.03 -8.08 30.55
C ASN A 259 1.78 -7.14 31.49
N GLU A 260 2.96 -7.54 31.97
CA GLU A 260 3.82 -6.69 32.81
C GLU A 260 4.27 -5.43 32.06
N LYS A 261 4.79 -5.58 30.83
CA LYS A 261 5.21 -4.46 29.98
C LYS A 261 4.05 -3.54 29.61
N LYS A 262 2.91 -4.11 29.23
CA LYS A 262 1.69 -3.36 28.91
C LYS A 262 1.22 -2.50 30.08
N ALA A 263 1.22 -3.05 31.30
CA ALA A 263 0.85 -2.33 32.51
C ALA A 263 1.85 -1.20 32.81
N ALA A 264 3.13 -1.47 32.69
CA ALA A 264 4.19 -0.45 32.89
C ALA A 264 4.07 0.70 31.89
N ILE A 265 3.89 0.40 30.60
CA ILE A 265 3.69 1.39 29.54
C ILE A 265 2.42 2.24 29.81
N LYS A 266 1.33 1.60 30.23
CA LYS A 266 0.11 2.32 30.58
C LYS A 266 0.33 3.28 31.74
N ALA A 267 1.06 2.86 32.78
CA ALA A 267 1.35 3.67 33.96
C ALA A 267 2.32 4.83 33.64
N GLU A 268 3.37 4.58 32.85
CA GLU A 268 4.42 5.57 32.57
C GLU A 268 4.04 6.53 31.44
N ASP A 269 3.49 6.02 30.33
CA ASP A 269 3.29 6.76 29.08
C ASP A 269 1.82 7.08 28.80
N ASP A 270 0.89 6.50 29.57
CA ASP A 270 -0.56 6.50 29.34
C ASP A 270 -0.96 5.95 27.96
N VAL A 271 -0.18 5.00 27.42
CA VAL A 271 -0.40 4.36 26.13
C VAL A 271 -1.03 2.98 26.34
N GLU A 272 -2.04 2.65 25.52
CA GLU A 272 -2.69 1.33 25.50
C GLU A 272 -2.14 0.49 24.36
N ILE A 273 -1.38 -0.55 24.70
CA ILE A 273 -0.88 -1.54 23.77
C ILE A 273 -1.96 -2.61 23.51
N GLN A 274 -2.22 -2.95 22.25
CA GLN A 274 -3.28 -3.86 21.84
C GLN A 274 -2.83 -5.32 21.86
N ASP A 275 -1.68 -5.63 21.28
CA ASP A 275 -1.13 -6.97 21.17
C ASP A 275 0.40 -6.97 21.24
N LYS A 276 0.98 -8.17 21.23
CA LYS A 276 2.43 -8.38 21.39
C LYS A 276 3.22 -7.81 20.19
N GLU A 277 2.65 -7.87 18.99
CA GLU A 277 3.24 -7.26 17.80
C GLU A 277 3.37 -5.75 17.97
N GLN A 278 2.29 -5.09 18.37
CA GLN A 278 2.31 -3.65 18.62
C GLN A 278 3.29 -3.27 19.73
N LEU A 279 3.44 -4.12 20.76
CA LEU A 279 4.41 -3.90 21.84
C LEU A 279 5.83 -3.79 21.28
N LEU A 280 6.26 -4.73 20.42
CA LEU A 280 7.59 -4.70 19.80
C LEU A 280 7.83 -3.41 19.01
N TYR A 281 6.84 -2.99 18.23
CA TYR A 281 6.94 -1.75 17.46
C TYR A 281 6.94 -0.51 18.34
N TYR A 282 6.14 -0.51 19.40
CA TYR A 282 6.11 0.57 20.38
C TYR A 282 7.44 0.72 21.11
N GLU A 283 8.08 -0.36 21.55
CA GLU A 283 9.39 -0.31 22.22
C GLU A 283 10.45 0.36 21.33
N VAL A 284 10.47 0.05 20.02
CA VAL A 284 11.35 0.73 19.06
C VAL A 284 11.00 2.22 18.93
N PHE A 285 9.71 2.53 18.75
CA PHE A 285 9.24 3.90 18.65
C PHE A 285 9.60 4.71 19.88
N ARG A 286 9.30 4.16 21.06
CA ARG A 286 9.54 4.81 22.35
C ARG A 286 11.01 5.09 22.61
N LYS A 287 11.87 4.12 22.31
CA LYS A 287 13.34 4.24 22.43
C LYS A 287 13.90 5.33 21.50
N LYS A 288 13.37 5.44 20.29
CA LYS A 288 13.89 6.35 19.25
C LYS A 288 13.39 7.77 19.41
N PHE A 289 12.10 7.93 19.71
CA PHE A 289 11.42 9.22 19.62
C PHE A 289 10.89 9.74 20.96
N GLY A 290 10.70 8.91 21.96
CA GLY A 290 10.03 9.29 23.20
C GLY A 290 8.54 8.94 23.21
N LYS A 291 7.79 9.59 24.09
CA LYS A 291 6.34 9.34 24.24
C LYS A 291 5.56 9.86 23.03
N PRO A 292 4.55 9.13 22.54
CA PRO A 292 3.78 9.57 21.36
C PRO A 292 3.18 10.97 21.49
N LYS A 293 2.71 11.36 22.69
CA LYS A 293 2.16 12.69 22.96
C LYS A 293 3.19 13.82 22.82
N ASP A 294 4.47 13.52 23.08
CA ASP A 294 5.55 14.51 22.98
C ASP A 294 6.04 14.62 21.53
N VAL A 295 6.00 13.52 20.78
CA VAL A 295 6.34 13.46 19.35
C VAL A 295 5.27 14.15 18.49
N PHE A 296 4.00 14.00 18.90
CA PHE A 296 2.83 14.59 18.25
C PHE A 296 2.05 15.44 19.26
N PRO A 297 2.56 16.64 19.60
CA PRO A 297 1.96 17.50 20.60
C PRO A 297 0.65 18.12 20.13
N ALA A 298 -0.12 18.66 21.08
CA ALA A 298 -1.35 19.37 20.79
C ALA A 298 -1.09 20.60 19.91
N VAL A 299 -1.86 20.70 18.82
CA VAL A 299 -1.90 21.85 17.92
C VAL A 299 -3.37 22.21 17.62
N ALA A 300 -3.62 23.40 17.13
CA ALA A 300 -4.96 23.86 16.82
C ALA A 300 -5.64 22.89 15.80
N GLY A 301 -6.86 22.46 16.10
CA GLY A 301 -7.63 21.54 15.27
C GLY A 301 -7.20 20.06 15.34
N ALA A 302 -6.25 19.70 16.19
CA ALA A 302 -5.87 18.31 16.38
C ALA A 302 -6.84 17.56 17.28
N VAL A 303 -7.07 16.29 16.97
CA VAL A 303 -7.81 15.31 17.78
C VAL A 303 -6.79 14.46 18.54
N GLN A 304 -7.03 14.25 19.84
CA GLN A 304 -6.18 13.36 20.63
C GLN A 304 -6.63 11.91 20.49
N CYS A 305 -5.71 11.03 20.12
CA CYS A 305 -5.97 9.59 20.11
C CYS A 305 -6.19 9.08 21.56
N PRO A 306 -7.32 8.41 21.85
CA PRO A 306 -7.58 7.90 23.21
C PRO A 306 -6.61 6.78 23.62
N LYS A 307 -5.99 6.09 22.66
CA LYS A 307 -5.09 4.95 22.91
C LYS A 307 -3.63 5.37 23.10
N CYS A 308 -3.09 6.20 22.21
CA CYS A 308 -1.67 6.54 22.24
C CYS A 308 -1.37 7.98 22.69
N LYS A 309 -2.40 8.79 22.89
CA LYS A 309 -2.30 10.21 23.31
C LYS A 309 -1.60 11.14 22.30
N SER A 310 -1.27 10.65 21.09
CA SER A 310 -0.82 11.53 19.99
C SER A 310 -1.93 12.48 19.58
N HIS A 311 -1.58 13.72 19.22
CA HIS A 311 -2.51 14.68 18.64
C HIS A 311 -2.33 14.71 17.11
N LEU A 312 -3.41 14.53 16.37
CA LEU A 312 -3.40 14.41 14.93
C LEU A 312 -4.39 15.40 14.31
N VAL A 313 -3.93 16.18 13.35
CA VAL A 313 -4.82 16.95 12.50
C VAL A 313 -5.36 15.99 11.44
N THR A 314 -6.57 15.48 11.64
CA THR A 314 -7.19 14.48 10.77
C THR A 314 -8.71 14.69 10.71
N LYS A 315 -9.29 14.30 9.58
CA LYS A 315 -10.75 14.25 9.37
C LYS A 315 -11.30 12.82 9.39
N ILE A 316 -10.42 11.83 9.57
CA ILE A 316 -10.79 10.42 9.66
C ILE A 316 -10.69 9.92 11.09
N GLN A 317 -11.51 8.94 11.43
CA GLN A 317 -11.55 8.32 12.76
C GLN A 317 -10.48 7.23 12.93
N PHE A 318 -9.27 7.48 12.46
CA PHE A 318 -8.17 6.52 12.47
C PHE A 318 -6.86 7.18 12.93
N CYS A 319 -6.19 6.58 13.89
CA CYS A 319 -4.89 7.06 14.36
C CYS A 319 -3.75 6.56 13.48
N LYS A 320 -3.17 7.45 12.67
CA LYS A 320 -2.04 7.13 11.79
C LYS A 320 -0.74 6.77 12.54
N VAL A 321 -0.68 6.90 13.87
CA VAL A 321 0.51 6.57 14.68
C VAL A 321 0.44 5.15 15.22
N CYS A 322 -0.68 4.77 15.83
CA CYS A 322 -0.83 3.47 16.51
C CYS A 322 -1.86 2.53 15.90
N GLY A 323 -2.59 2.94 14.85
CA GLY A 323 -3.60 2.14 14.22
C GLY A 323 -4.96 2.07 14.95
N ALA A 324 -5.17 2.87 16.01
CA ALA A 324 -6.44 2.85 16.72
C ALA A 324 -7.61 3.37 15.87
N TYR A 325 -8.76 2.68 15.96
CA TYR A 325 -10.02 3.03 15.32
C TYR A 325 -11.20 2.61 16.21
N PRO A 326 -12.24 3.42 16.38
CA PRO A 326 -12.26 4.86 16.07
C PRO A 326 -11.45 5.71 17.06
N ILE A 327 -11.14 6.97 16.68
CA ILE A 327 -10.53 7.97 17.54
C ILE A 327 -11.39 9.22 17.65
#